data_3d71dd44ae60466e028f92009e19ee45
#
_entry.id   3d71dd44ae60466e028f92009e19ee45
#
_cell.length_a   1.000
_cell.length_b   1.000
_cell.length_c   1.000
_cell.angle_alpha   90.00
_cell.angle_beta   90.00
_cell.angle_gamma   90.00
#
_symmetry.space_group_name_H-M   'P 1'
#
loop_
_entity.id
_entity.type
_entity.pdbx_description
1 polymer ?
#
loop_
_entity_poly.entity_id
_entity_poly.type
_entity_poly.pdbx_seq_one_letter_code
_entity_poly.pdbx_strand_id
1 'polypeptide(L)'
;MYPGEIAKSTPDKPAIIMSDTGESMSFLELHEYAERMANLFQAAGLKPGDHVALCLENRMEFLPICWGAHYAGLYYTAISSRLTAPEMAYIINDCGAGAFITSTYKAQEAIELEDDIPHVFLRLSVGGNIDGYDQLEALLAEQPITPVGPRVEGADMLYSSGTTGRPKGVKVPLPETALGDTDGVTALLGLLFGANQNTVYLSPAPLYHAAPLRFCRGIHKIGGTVIVMPRFDPIELLESIQEYKATFMQVVPTMFVRLLKLDKTEREAFDVSSLESVVHAAAPCPIPVKKQMIEWWGKIIHEYYAGTEGNGFCYCNSDDWLSHEGTVGKAILGTLHIVDDDGAELPVGEIGGVYFESDGNFEYHNDPEKTESAKLNNGWSTLGDIGKIDEDGFLYLTDRKAFMIISGGVNIYPQEAENVLTMHEKVLDVAVFGVPNDDLGEEVKAVVQLLDPGQASPEVERELLLYCQEQLAKVKCPRSIDFRDELPRHPTGKLYKRLLRDEYWGDSESRIV
;
A
#
# COMPACT_ATOMS: atom_id res chain seq x y z
N MET A 1 -2.26 23.54 2.67
CA MET A 1 -3.31 24.12 1.80
C MET A 1 -4.28 23.01 1.38
N TYR A 2 -5.37 23.34 0.70
CA TYR A 2 -6.32 22.40 0.09
C TYR A 2 -6.63 22.87 -1.35
N PRO A 3 -7.24 22.03 -2.21
CA PRO A 3 -7.49 22.39 -3.61
C PRO A 3 -8.12 23.77 -3.85
N GLY A 4 -9.06 24.19 -2.99
CA GLY A 4 -9.69 25.51 -3.11
C GLY A 4 -8.76 26.70 -2.83
N GLU A 5 -7.73 26.54 -2.02
CA GLU A 5 -6.71 27.59 -1.84
C GLU A 5 -5.76 27.66 -3.03
N ILE A 6 -5.38 26.52 -3.58
CA ILE A 6 -4.55 26.45 -4.79
C ILE A 6 -5.30 27.07 -5.98
N ALA A 7 -6.59 26.74 -6.14
CA ALA A 7 -7.44 27.26 -7.19
C ALA A 7 -7.54 28.80 -7.21
N LYS A 8 -7.39 29.46 -6.06
CA LYS A 8 -7.39 30.95 -6.02
C LYS A 8 -6.21 31.57 -6.78
N SER A 9 -5.08 30.91 -6.82
CA SER A 9 -3.87 31.41 -7.48
C SER A 9 -3.61 30.78 -8.84
N THR A 10 -3.96 29.50 -9.01
CA THR A 10 -3.71 28.71 -10.22
C THR A 10 -4.93 27.84 -10.58
N PRO A 11 -6.09 28.47 -10.93
CA PRO A 11 -7.34 27.75 -11.18
C PRO A 11 -7.23 26.70 -12.29
N ASP A 12 -6.55 27.02 -13.37
CA ASP A 12 -6.44 26.21 -14.59
C ASP A 12 -5.28 25.18 -14.52
N LYS A 13 -4.51 25.18 -13.43
CA LYS A 13 -3.43 24.22 -13.27
C LYS A 13 -4.01 22.81 -13.14
N PRO A 14 -3.52 21.80 -13.91
CA PRO A 14 -3.94 20.42 -13.74
C PRO A 14 -3.65 19.91 -12.31
N ALA A 15 -4.69 19.45 -11.63
CA ALA A 15 -4.59 18.77 -10.36
C ALA A 15 -4.44 17.25 -10.58
N ILE A 16 -5.24 16.69 -11.52
CA ILE A 16 -5.28 15.27 -11.86
C ILE A 16 -5.17 15.12 -13.37
N ILE A 17 -4.40 14.12 -13.82
CA ILE A 17 -4.36 13.68 -15.21
C ILE A 17 -4.45 12.16 -15.22
N MET A 18 -5.31 11.57 -16.08
CA MET A 18 -5.31 10.14 -16.34
C MET A 18 -4.24 9.82 -17.39
N SER A 19 -3.32 8.89 -17.08
CA SER A 19 -2.16 8.64 -17.94
C SER A 19 -2.51 8.03 -19.29
N ASP A 20 -3.58 7.25 -19.36
CA ASP A 20 -4.00 6.50 -20.56
C ASP A 20 -4.82 7.34 -21.56
N THR A 21 -5.63 8.27 -21.05
CA THR A 21 -6.54 9.09 -21.88
C THR A 21 -6.05 10.53 -22.06
N GLY A 22 -5.18 11.01 -21.19
CA GLY A 22 -4.81 12.42 -21.10
C GLY A 22 -5.93 13.31 -20.55
N GLU A 23 -7.07 12.72 -20.14
CA GLU A 23 -8.14 13.47 -19.48
C GLU A 23 -7.58 14.16 -18.22
N SER A 24 -7.92 15.42 -18.04
CA SER A 24 -7.40 16.22 -16.94
C SER A 24 -8.49 16.99 -16.21
N MET A 25 -8.27 17.16 -14.91
CA MET A 25 -9.09 18.00 -14.03
C MET A 25 -8.19 19.06 -13.40
N SER A 26 -8.57 20.33 -13.55
CA SER A 26 -7.84 21.47 -12.94
C SER A 26 -8.09 21.55 -11.42
N PHE A 27 -7.30 22.37 -10.72
CA PHE A 27 -7.53 22.64 -9.29
C PHE A 27 -8.88 23.30 -9.03
N LEU A 28 -9.38 24.15 -9.94
CA LEU A 28 -10.71 24.74 -9.81
C LEU A 28 -11.79 23.67 -9.93
N GLU A 29 -11.72 22.83 -10.95
CA GLU A 29 -12.70 21.74 -11.16
C GLU A 29 -12.65 20.72 -10.01
N LEU A 30 -11.47 20.36 -9.53
CA LEU A 30 -11.32 19.50 -8.35
C LEU A 30 -11.97 20.12 -7.11
N HIS A 31 -11.76 21.41 -6.88
CA HIS A 31 -12.38 22.13 -5.77
C HIS A 31 -13.91 22.17 -5.90
N GLU A 32 -14.44 22.52 -7.06
CA GLU A 32 -15.89 22.58 -7.31
C GLU A 32 -16.54 21.20 -7.16
N TYR A 33 -15.88 20.14 -7.64
CA TYR A 33 -16.35 18.77 -7.46
C TYR A 33 -16.38 18.39 -5.97
N ALA A 34 -15.30 18.67 -5.23
CA ALA A 34 -15.22 18.40 -3.80
C ALA A 34 -16.27 19.17 -3.00
N GLU A 35 -16.56 20.44 -3.35
CA GLU A 35 -17.62 21.23 -2.72
C GLU A 35 -19.01 20.63 -2.97
N ARG A 36 -19.32 20.27 -4.22
CA ARG A 36 -20.58 19.60 -4.56
C ARG A 36 -20.73 18.27 -3.83
N MET A 37 -19.67 17.49 -3.76
CA MET A 37 -19.64 16.20 -3.06
C MET A 37 -19.87 16.37 -1.56
N ALA A 38 -19.19 17.33 -0.92
CA ALA A 38 -19.39 17.66 0.49
C ALA A 38 -20.82 18.14 0.79
N ASN A 39 -21.40 18.95 -0.10
CA ASN A 39 -22.78 19.41 0.01
C ASN A 39 -23.76 18.23 -0.12
N LEU A 40 -23.52 17.30 -1.05
CA LEU A 40 -24.33 16.10 -1.21
C LEU A 40 -24.32 15.23 0.06
N PHE A 41 -23.16 14.99 0.66
CA PHE A 41 -23.05 14.25 1.90
C PHE A 41 -23.81 14.92 3.05
N GLN A 42 -23.68 16.24 3.19
CA GLN A 42 -24.38 16.99 4.23
C GLN A 42 -25.90 17.03 3.97
N ALA A 43 -26.34 17.17 2.72
CA ALA A 43 -27.76 17.12 2.34
C ALA A 43 -28.38 15.74 2.62
N ALA A 44 -27.61 14.67 2.45
CA ALA A 44 -28.03 13.31 2.81
C ALA A 44 -28.05 13.05 4.33
N GLY A 45 -27.57 14.00 5.16
CA GLY A 45 -27.62 13.93 6.61
C GLY A 45 -26.32 13.45 7.30
N LEU A 46 -25.25 13.23 6.54
CA LEU A 46 -23.93 12.90 7.11
C LEU A 46 -23.33 14.12 7.84
N LYS A 47 -22.68 13.85 8.96
CA LYS A 47 -22.07 14.86 9.85
C LYS A 47 -20.58 14.60 10.01
N PRO A 48 -19.78 15.60 10.38
CA PRO A 48 -18.37 15.37 10.72
C PRO A 48 -18.21 14.20 11.70
N GLY A 49 -17.31 13.29 11.37
CA GLY A 49 -17.07 12.04 12.11
C GLY A 49 -17.83 10.83 11.60
N ASP A 50 -18.85 11.00 10.75
CA ASP A 50 -19.52 9.89 10.09
C ASP A 50 -18.62 9.26 9.03
N HIS A 51 -18.96 8.06 8.58
CA HIS A 51 -18.15 7.28 7.66
C HIS A 51 -18.80 7.15 6.28
N VAL A 52 -17.96 7.21 5.25
CA VAL A 52 -18.31 6.85 3.88
C VAL A 52 -17.35 5.78 3.37
N ALA A 53 -17.84 4.86 2.54
CA ALA A 53 -17.03 3.84 1.90
C ALA A 53 -17.05 4.05 0.38
N LEU A 54 -15.94 3.78 -0.29
CA LEU A 54 -15.85 3.80 -1.74
C LEU A 54 -15.09 2.59 -2.27
N CYS A 55 -15.61 1.98 -3.33
CA CYS A 55 -14.96 0.87 -4.03
C CYS A 55 -14.91 1.18 -5.52
N LEU A 56 -13.79 1.74 -5.96
CA LEU A 56 -13.55 2.21 -7.32
C LEU A 56 -12.22 1.67 -7.84
N GLU A 57 -12.14 1.44 -9.15
CA GLU A 57 -10.87 1.35 -9.87
C GLU A 57 -10.16 2.71 -9.86
N ASN A 58 -8.87 2.75 -10.27
CA ASN A 58 -8.18 4.03 -10.51
C ASN A 58 -8.88 4.76 -11.66
N ARG A 59 -9.52 5.87 -11.34
CA ARG A 59 -10.29 6.69 -12.27
C ARG A 59 -10.32 8.15 -11.84
N MET A 60 -10.73 9.03 -12.73
CA MET A 60 -10.72 10.48 -12.51
C MET A 60 -11.44 10.90 -11.22
N GLU A 61 -12.61 10.32 -10.92
CA GLU A 61 -13.47 10.72 -9.81
C GLU A 61 -13.01 10.22 -8.44
N PHE A 62 -12.04 9.29 -8.38
CA PHE A 62 -11.59 8.70 -7.12
C PHE A 62 -11.10 9.76 -6.12
N LEU A 63 -10.13 10.57 -6.52
CA LEU A 63 -9.55 11.61 -5.65
C LEU A 63 -10.54 12.75 -5.35
N PRO A 64 -11.34 13.25 -6.31
CA PRO A 64 -12.38 14.23 -6.03
C PRO A 64 -13.43 13.79 -5.00
N ILE A 65 -13.86 12.50 -5.04
CA ILE A 65 -14.78 11.93 -4.04
C ILE A 65 -14.13 11.93 -2.65
N CYS A 66 -12.85 11.50 -2.56
CA CYS A 66 -12.10 11.53 -1.30
C CYS A 66 -11.96 12.96 -0.77
N TRP A 67 -11.70 13.95 -1.63
CA TRP A 67 -11.66 15.36 -1.24
C TRP A 67 -13.01 15.88 -0.76
N GLY A 68 -14.12 15.45 -1.38
CA GLY A 68 -15.46 15.79 -0.91
C GLY A 68 -15.75 15.27 0.49
N ALA A 69 -15.40 14.02 0.77
CA ALA A 69 -15.50 13.44 2.10
C ALA A 69 -14.59 14.19 3.11
N HIS A 70 -13.39 14.54 2.67
CA HIS A 70 -12.44 15.31 3.46
C HIS A 70 -12.97 16.71 3.82
N TYR A 71 -13.57 17.43 2.85
CA TYR A 71 -14.18 18.75 3.07
C TYR A 71 -15.38 18.69 4.04
N ALA A 72 -16.10 17.59 4.05
CA ALA A 72 -17.25 17.39 4.92
C ALA A 72 -16.87 16.91 6.34
N GLY A 73 -15.58 16.71 6.63
CA GLY A 73 -15.10 16.20 7.92
C GLY A 73 -15.43 14.74 8.17
N LEU A 74 -15.57 13.94 7.10
CA LEU A 74 -15.95 12.54 7.20
C LEU A 74 -14.70 11.64 7.27
N TYR A 75 -14.88 10.47 7.86
CA TYR A 75 -14.00 9.35 7.58
C TYR A 75 -14.36 8.74 6.23
N TYR A 76 -13.34 8.44 5.41
CA TYR A 76 -13.55 7.73 4.15
C TYR A 76 -12.69 6.48 4.07
N THR A 77 -13.35 5.38 3.70
CA THR A 77 -12.75 4.05 3.60
C THR A 77 -12.68 3.64 2.13
N ALA A 78 -11.47 3.65 1.58
CA ALA A 78 -11.23 3.17 0.22
C ALA A 78 -11.07 1.65 0.24
N ILE A 79 -11.98 0.95 -0.44
CA ILE A 79 -12.06 -0.50 -0.50
C ILE A 79 -11.40 -0.98 -1.80
N SER A 80 -10.66 -2.08 -1.71
CA SER A 80 -10.05 -2.70 -2.90
C SER A 80 -11.11 -3.15 -3.91
N SER A 81 -10.97 -2.69 -5.15
CA SER A 81 -11.85 -3.08 -6.26
C SER A 81 -11.71 -4.55 -6.68
N ARG A 82 -10.81 -5.32 -6.06
CA ARG A 82 -10.63 -6.75 -6.31
C ARG A 82 -11.38 -7.64 -5.32
N LEU A 83 -12.01 -7.07 -4.29
CA LEU A 83 -12.76 -7.82 -3.31
C LEU A 83 -14.09 -8.30 -3.88
N THR A 84 -14.54 -9.43 -3.33
CA THR A 84 -15.87 -9.98 -3.58
C THR A 84 -16.95 -9.24 -2.78
N ALA A 85 -18.22 -9.41 -3.12
CA ALA A 85 -19.32 -8.76 -2.42
C ALA A 85 -19.33 -9.04 -0.90
N PRO A 86 -19.16 -10.29 -0.40
CA PRO A 86 -19.09 -10.56 1.04
C PRO A 86 -17.92 -9.87 1.77
N GLU A 87 -16.76 -9.76 1.11
CA GLU A 87 -15.60 -9.08 1.69
C GLU A 87 -15.82 -7.57 1.76
N MET A 88 -16.45 -6.99 0.73
CA MET A 88 -16.85 -5.58 0.72
C MET A 88 -17.90 -5.29 1.79
N ALA A 89 -18.94 -6.16 1.91
CA ALA A 89 -19.98 -6.05 2.93
C ALA A 89 -19.38 -6.01 4.33
N TYR A 90 -18.40 -6.87 4.61
CA TYR A 90 -17.71 -6.87 5.89
C TYR A 90 -17.09 -5.49 6.21
N ILE A 91 -16.33 -4.91 5.27
CA ILE A 91 -15.66 -3.63 5.49
C ILE A 91 -16.67 -2.49 5.63
N ILE A 92 -17.71 -2.44 4.78
CA ILE A 92 -18.75 -1.41 4.80
C ILE A 92 -19.51 -1.43 6.13
N ASN A 93 -19.85 -2.63 6.62
CA ASN A 93 -20.54 -2.83 7.89
C ASN A 93 -19.64 -2.49 9.08
N ASP A 94 -18.39 -2.95 9.07
CA ASP A 94 -17.45 -2.74 10.16
C ASP A 94 -17.08 -1.26 10.32
N CYS A 95 -16.86 -0.52 9.22
CA CYS A 95 -16.61 0.92 9.29
C CYS A 95 -17.88 1.73 9.59
N GLY A 96 -19.06 1.14 9.51
CA GLY A 96 -20.33 1.83 9.77
C GLY A 96 -20.65 2.92 8.74
N ALA A 97 -20.29 2.71 7.47
CA ALA A 97 -20.48 3.69 6.42
C ALA A 97 -21.96 4.00 6.17
N GLY A 98 -22.37 5.26 6.32
CA GLY A 98 -23.72 5.72 5.95
C GLY A 98 -23.89 5.93 4.45
N ALA A 99 -22.79 6.13 3.72
CA ALA A 99 -22.77 6.22 2.26
C ALA A 99 -21.81 5.20 1.65
N PHE A 100 -22.18 4.62 0.50
CA PHE A 100 -21.32 3.76 -0.30
C PHE A 100 -21.31 4.22 -1.76
N ILE A 101 -20.11 4.40 -2.29
CA ILE A 101 -19.86 4.86 -3.66
C ILE A 101 -19.13 3.77 -4.43
N THR A 102 -19.65 3.40 -5.60
CA THR A 102 -19.01 2.42 -6.48
C THR A 102 -19.14 2.82 -7.94
N SER A 103 -18.53 2.07 -8.85
CA SER A 103 -18.61 2.32 -10.29
C SER A 103 -19.24 1.15 -11.03
N THR A 104 -19.59 1.37 -12.29
CA THR A 104 -20.09 0.30 -13.18
C THR A 104 -19.10 -0.86 -13.34
N TYR A 105 -17.82 -0.65 -13.03
CA TYR A 105 -16.81 -1.72 -12.98
C TYR A 105 -17.15 -2.79 -11.92
N LYS A 106 -17.85 -2.42 -10.84
CA LYS A 106 -18.27 -3.30 -9.74
C LYS A 106 -19.80 -3.50 -9.69
N ALA A 107 -20.49 -3.31 -10.82
CA ALA A 107 -21.96 -3.36 -10.86
C ALA A 107 -22.54 -4.68 -10.33
N GLN A 108 -21.91 -5.80 -10.65
CA GLN A 108 -22.41 -7.12 -10.19
C GLN A 108 -22.31 -7.22 -8.68
N GLU A 109 -21.13 -6.97 -8.10
CA GLU A 109 -20.92 -7.04 -6.64
C GLU A 109 -21.75 -5.99 -5.91
N ALA A 110 -21.97 -4.82 -6.52
CA ALA A 110 -22.82 -3.77 -5.95
C ALA A 110 -24.27 -4.21 -5.79
N ILE A 111 -24.83 -4.91 -6.78
CA ILE A 111 -26.18 -5.49 -6.72
C ILE A 111 -26.23 -6.60 -5.66
N GLU A 112 -25.23 -7.47 -5.61
CA GLU A 112 -25.13 -8.55 -4.61
C GLU A 112 -25.06 -8.03 -3.17
N LEU A 113 -24.54 -6.80 -2.98
CA LEU A 113 -24.41 -6.15 -1.66
C LEU A 113 -25.72 -5.60 -1.09
N GLU A 114 -26.79 -5.46 -1.86
CA GLU A 114 -27.96 -4.64 -1.51
C GLU A 114 -28.56 -5.02 -0.16
N ASP A 115 -28.74 -6.29 0.10
CA ASP A 115 -29.31 -6.82 1.34
C ASP A 115 -28.30 -6.88 2.50
N ASP A 116 -27.00 -6.94 2.19
CA ASP A 116 -25.93 -7.14 3.18
C ASP A 116 -25.44 -5.84 3.84
N ILE A 117 -25.83 -4.67 3.30
CA ILE A 117 -25.44 -3.35 3.81
C ILE A 117 -26.67 -2.46 4.15
N PRO A 118 -27.60 -2.92 5.01
CA PRO A 118 -28.91 -2.29 5.22
C PRO A 118 -28.84 -0.90 5.88
N HIS A 119 -27.74 -0.56 6.54
CA HIS A 119 -27.54 0.76 7.19
C HIS A 119 -27.01 1.82 6.24
N VAL A 120 -26.54 1.44 5.04
CA VAL A 120 -26.13 2.40 4.00
C VAL A 120 -27.37 3.04 3.39
N PHE A 121 -27.57 4.30 3.68
CA PHE A 121 -28.77 5.04 3.23
C PHE A 121 -28.51 5.90 1.97
N LEU A 122 -27.23 6.11 1.59
CA LEU A 122 -26.84 6.81 0.37
C LEU A 122 -25.97 5.86 -0.47
N ARG A 123 -26.52 5.35 -1.57
CA ARG A 123 -25.82 4.44 -2.49
C ARG A 123 -25.63 5.14 -3.83
N LEU A 124 -24.37 5.30 -4.25
CA LEU A 124 -24.01 6.11 -5.41
C LEU A 124 -23.24 5.28 -6.45
N SER A 125 -23.62 5.42 -7.72
CA SER A 125 -22.93 4.83 -8.86
C SER A 125 -22.22 5.89 -9.68
N VAL A 126 -20.99 5.58 -10.12
CA VAL A 126 -20.16 6.43 -10.97
C VAL A 126 -20.00 5.79 -12.35
N GLY A 127 -20.11 6.60 -13.41
CA GLY A 127 -19.92 6.16 -14.78
C GLY A 127 -21.07 5.35 -15.37
N GLY A 128 -22.27 5.45 -14.78
CA GLY A 128 -23.49 4.84 -15.29
C GLY A 128 -24.42 4.31 -14.20
N ASN A 129 -25.54 3.73 -14.63
CA ASN A 129 -26.59 3.24 -13.73
C ASN A 129 -26.24 1.85 -13.18
N ILE A 130 -26.50 1.67 -11.89
CA ILE A 130 -26.53 0.38 -11.19
C ILE A 130 -27.88 0.29 -10.47
N ASP A 131 -28.57 -0.81 -10.57
CA ASP A 131 -29.86 -1.02 -9.90
C ASP A 131 -29.68 -0.89 -8.38
N GLY A 132 -30.55 -0.11 -7.72
CA GLY A 132 -30.48 0.20 -6.29
C GLY A 132 -29.50 1.34 -5.92
N TYR A 133 -28.88 2.00 -6.90
CA TYR A 133 -27.95 3.11 -6.70
C TYR A 133 -28.37 4.35 -7.48
N ASP A 134 -28.23 5.51 -6.85
CA ASP A 134 -28.41 6.78 -7.51
C ASP A 134 -27.16 7.15 -8.34
N GLN A 135 -27.36 7.76 -9.50
CA GLN A 135 -26.27 8.20 -10.36
C GLN A 135 -25.59 9.44 -9.78
N LEU A 136 -24.31 9.34 -9.43
CA LEU A 136 -23.56 10.38 -8.75
C LEU A 136 -23.53 11.68 -9.56
N GLU A 137 -23.25 11.60 -10.85
CA GLU A 137 -23.12 12.76 -11.74
C GLU A 137 -24.42 13.60 -11.77
N ALA A 138 -25.57 12.94 -11.76
CA ALA A 138 -26.87 13.60 -11.74
C ALA A 138 -27.09 14.35 -10.43
N LEU A 139 -26.81 13.72 -9.29
CA LEU A 139 -26.95 14.35 -7.98
C LEU A 139 -25.97 15.48 -7.75
N LEU A 140 -24.72 15.34 -8.23
CA LEU A 140 -23.72 16.41 -8.14
C LEU A 140 -24.11 17.64 -8.96
N ALA A 141 -24.73 17.47 -10.12
CA ALA A 141 -25.19 18.60 -10.95
C ALA A 141 -26.21 19.48 -10.23
N GLU A 142 -26.96 18.93 -9.28
CA GLU A 142 -27.94 19.65 -8.47
C GLU A 142 -27.33 20.38 -7.27
N GLN A 143 -26.08 20.03 -6.87
CA GLN A 143 -25.45 20.63 -5.71
C GLN A 143 -24.78 21.97 -6.05
N PRO A 144 -24.87 22.96 -5.15
CA PRO A 144 -24.14 24.22 -5.32
C PRO A 144 -22.63 24.01 -5.14
N ILE A 145 -21.83 24.88 -5.74
CA ILE A 145 -20.37 24.93 -5.56
C ILE A 145 -19.96 25.74 -4.32
N THR A 146 -20.91 26.40 -3.68
CA THR A 146 -20.67 27.14 -2.44
C THR A 146 -20.99 26.28 -1.23
N PRO A 147 -20.20 26.35 -0.16
CA PRO A 147 -20.46 25.57 1.05
C PRO A 147 -21.86 25.84 1.63
N VAL A 148 -22.63 24.78 1.89
CA VAL A 148 -23.92 24.87 2.61
C VAL A 148 -23.76 24.61 4.11
N GLY A 149 -22.58 24.20 4.56
CA GLY A 149 -22.24 23.95 5.95
C GLY A 149 -20.74 24.15 6.21
N PRO A 150 -20.28 23.90 7.44
CA PRO A 150 -18.86 24.03 7.79
C PRO A 150 -18.00 23.09 6.97
N ARG A 151 -16.78 23.55 6.64
CA ARG A 151 -15.73 22.73 6.06
C ARG A 151 -14.68 22.48 7.14
N VAL A 152 -14.50 21.21 7.47
CA VAL A 152 -13.56 20.74 8.50
C VAL A 152 -12.75 19.59 7.95
N GLU A 153 -11.58 19.38 8.52
CA GLU A 153 -10.64 18.34 8.05
C GLU A 153 -11.22 16.95 8.31
N GLY A 154 -11.39 16.13 7.25
CA GLY A 154 -11.72 14.71 7.35
C GLY A 154 -10.47 13.84 7.38
N ALA A 155 -10.64 12.53 7.45
CA ALA A 155 -9.52 11.59 7.47
C ALA A 155 -9.85 10.30 6.71
N ASP A 156 -8.80 9.63 6.21
CA ASP A 156 -8.93 8.27 5.74
C ASP A 156 -8.96 7.29 6.93
N MET A 157 -9.85 6.30 6.87
CA MET A 157 -9.83 5.13 7.72
C MET A 157 -9.68 3.89 6.84
N LEU A 158 -8.45 3.40 6.71
CA LEU A 158 -8.13 2.35 5.76
C LEU A 158 -8.00 1.00 6.45
N TYR A 159 -8.30 -0.05 5.69
CA TYR A 159 -8.23 -1.42 6.15
C TYR A 159 -6.89 -2.06 5.76
N SER A 160 -6.15 -2.52 6.75
CA SER A 160 -4.95 -3.31 6.52
C SER A 160 -5.32 -4.77 6.28
N SER A 161 -4.64 -5.44 5.33
CA SER A 161 -4.75 -6.88 5.17
C SER A 161 -4.11 -7.55 6.40
N GLY A 162 -4.92 -7.90 7.39
CA GLY A 162 -4.43 -8.60 8.57
C GLY A 162 -3.67 -9.89 8.18
N THR A 163 -2.52 -10.13 8.77
CA THR A 163 -1.73 -11.36 8.56
C THR A 163 -2.44 -12.61 9.11
N THR A 164 -3.44 -12.42 9.97
CA THR A 164 -4.07 -13.47 10.77
C THR A 164 -5.58 -13.60 10.61
N GLY A 165 -6.23 -12.85 9.70
CA GLY A 165 -7.69 -12.87 9.64
C GLY A 165 -8.31 -11.87 8.70
N ARG A 166 -9.48 -11.37 9.10
CA ARG A 166 -10.23 -10.33 8.37
C ARG A 166 -9.46 -9.01 8.33
N PRO A 167 -9.66 -8.18 7.28
CA PRO A 167 -9.08 -6.84 7.23
C PRO A 167 -9.43 -6.02 8.48
N LYS A 168 -8.51 -5.17 8.92
CA LYS A 168 -8.67 -4.33 10.13
C LYS A 168 -8.66 -2.87 9.77
N GLY A 169 -9.67 -2.14 10.19
CA GLY A 169 -9.71 -0.69 10.07
C GLY A 169 -8.71 -0.04 11.01
N VAL A 170 -7.84 0.79 10.47
CA VAL A 170 -6.92 1.61 11.28
C VAL A 170 -7.54 2.98 11.42
N LYS A 171 -8.04 3.28 12.61
CA LYS A 171 -8.69 4.55 12.94
C LYS A 171 -7.72 5.48 13.65
N VAL A 172 -7.56 6.67 13.08
CA VAL A 172 -6.88 7.78 13.73
C VAL A 172 -7.91 8.82 14.14
N PRO A 173 -7.71 9.56 15.24
CA PRO A 173 -8.60 10.66 15.60
C PRO A 173 -8.73 11.67 14.45
N LEU A 174 -9.93 12.20 14.23
CA LEU A 174 -10.09 13.32 13.30
C LEU A 174 -9.25 14.51 13.79
N PRO A 175 -8.57 15.20 12.85
CA PRO A 175 -7.87 16.42 13.22
C PRO A 175 -8.83 17.49 13.73
N GLU A 176 -8.53 18.10 14.88
CA GLU A 176 -9.25 19.31 15.36
C GLU A 176 -8.69 20.57 14.70
N THR A 177 -8.41 20.50 13.40
CA THR A 177 -7.73 21.56 12.65
C THR A 177 -8.62 22.11 11.53
N ALA A 178 -8.27 23.29 11.04
CA ALA A 178 -8.95 23.89 9.91
C ALA A 178 -8.65 23.12 8.62
N LEU A 179 -9.59 23.11 7.69
CA LEU A 179 -9.38 22.52 6.37
C LEU A 179 -8.13 23.12 5.70
N GLY A 180 -7.22 22.24 5.28
CA GLY A 180 -5.99 22.65 4.60
C GLY A 180 -4.77 22.82 5.49
N ASP A 181 -4.86 22.55 6.78
CA ASP A 181 -3.66 22.48 7.63
C ASP A 181 -2.73 21.35 7.16
N THR A 182 -1.43 21.55 7.39
CA THR A 182 -0.41 20.60 6.96
C THR A 182 -0.44 19.37 7.86
N ASP A 183 -0.68 18.21 7.27
CA ASP A 183 -0.55 16.91 7.95
C ASP A 183 0.87 16.35 7.86
N GLY A 184 1.16 15.33 8.68
CA GLY A 184 2.48 14.72 8.76
C GLY A 184 2.98 14.15 7.42
N VAL A 185 2.10 13.55 6.62
CA VAL A 185 2.48 13.01 5.29
C VAL A 185 2.86 14.14 4.34
N THR A 186 2.06 15.20 4.29
CA THR A 186 2.36 16.39 3.47
C THR A 186 3.70 17.02 3.86
N ALA A 187 3.99 17.11 5.17
CA ALA A 187 5.28 17.61 5.66
C ALA A 187 6.45 16.71 5.23
N LEU A 188 6.30 15.38 5.35
CA LEU A 188 7.32 14.42 4.93
C LEU A 188 7.59 14.50 3.42
N LEU A 189 6.56 14.66 2.59
CA LEU A 189 6.72 14.82 1.13
C LEU A 189 7.62 16.01 0.78
N GLY A 190 7.44 17.14 1.44
CA GLY A 190 8.29 18.31 1.21
C GLY A 190 9.69 18.14 1.79
N LEU A 191 9.82 17.67 3.03
CA LEU A 191 11.08 17.63 3.76
C LEU A 191 12.03 16.53 3.30
N LEU A 192 11.51 15.33 3.04
CA LEU A 192 12.34 14.16 2.70
C LEU A 192 12.49 13.96 1.20
N PHE A 193 11.46 14.26 0.43
CA PHE A 193 11.42 13.91 -1.00
C PHE A 193 11.45 15.16 -1.91
N GLY A 194 11.53 16.37 -1.34
CA GLY A 194 11.66 17.60 -2.10
C GLY A 194 10.39 18.03 -2.85
N ALA A 195 9.24 17.43 -2.53
CA ALA A 195 7.99 17.76 -3.21
C ALA A 195 7.60 19.23 -2.99
N ASN A 196 7.17 19.87 -4.06
CA ASN A 196 6.79 21.28 -4.07
C ASN A 196 5.69 21.54 -5.10
N GLN A 197 5.27 22.79 -5.25
CA GLN A 197 4.19 23.15 -6.16
C GLN A 197 4.46 22.80 -7.64
N ASN A 198 5.69 22.57 -8.06
CA ASN A 198 6.05 22.19 -9.42
C ASN A 198 6.14 20.66 -9.61
N THR A 199 5.93 19.90 -8.55
CA THR A 199 5.99 18.44 -8.60
C THR A 199 4.91 17.89 -9.53
N VAL A 200 5.34 17.01 -10.44
CA VAL A 200 4.50 16.16 -11.27
C VAL A 200 4.64 14.74 -10.73
N TYR A 201 3.64 14.29 -9.99
CA TYR A 201 3.64 13.01 -9.30
C TYR A 201 2.94 11.93 -10.11
N LEU A 202 3.66 10.89 -10.50
CA LEU A 202 3.10 9.71 -11.16
C LEU A 202 2.70 8.67 -10.12
N SER A 203 1.41 8.29 -10.11
CA SER A 203 0.80 7.31 -9.21
C SER A 203 0.46 6.01 -9.96
N PRO A 204 1.35 5.00 -9.98
CA PRO A 204 1.12 3.76 -10.72
C PRO A 204 0.37 2.70 -9.90
N ALA A 205 0.20 2.93 -8.60
CA ALA A 205 -0.41 1.96 -7.69
C ALA A 205 -1.91 2.24 -7.49
N PRO A 206 -2.70 1.23 -7.06
CA PRO A 206 -4.12 1.42 -6.79
C PRO A 206 -4.37 2.43 -5.67
N LEU A 207 -5.27 3.38 -5.93
CA LEU A 207 -5.57 4.51 -5.02
C LEU A 207 -6.27 4.10 -3.72
N TYR A 208 -6.84 2.90 -3.64
CA TYR A 208 -7.45 2.42 -2.39
C TYR A 208 -6.43 2.01 -1.30
N HIS A 209 -5.13 2.12 -1.58
CA HIS A 209 -4.08 1.89 -0.59
C HIS A 209 -3.64 3.17 0.11
N ALA A 210 -3.16 3.01 1.36
CA ALA A 210 -2.76 4.12 2.21
C ALA A 210 -1.69 5.01 1.56
N ALA A 211 -0.58 4.43 1.06
CA ALA A 211 0.50 5.22 0.52
C ALA A 211 0.09 5.98 -0.76
N PRO A 212 -0.42 5.33 -1.84
CA PRO A 212 -0.84 6.04 -3.04
C PRO A 212 -1.87 7.14 -2.74
N LEU A 213 -2.90 6.84 -1.92
CA LEU A 213 -3.95 7.79 -1.59
C LEU A 213 -3.42 9.01 -0.83
N ARG A 214 -2.62 8.75 0.23
CA ARG A 214 -2.07 9.81 1.08
C ARG A 214 -1.02 10.65 0.34
N PHE A 215 -0.23 10.04 -0.55
CA PHE A 215 0.72 10.76 -1.40
C PHE A 215 -0.03 11.67 -2.39
N CYS A 216 -1.02 11.17 -3.12
CA CYS A 216 -1.83 11.98 -4.02
C CYS A 216 -2.46 13.18 -3.30
N ARG A 217 -3.07 12.95 -2.11
CA ARG A 217 -3.63 14.02 -1.30
C ARG A 217 -2.58 15.04 -0.87
N GLY A 218 -1.41 14.55 -0.40
CA GLY A 218 -0.30 15.42 0.01
C GLY A 218 0.24 16.27 -1.14
N ILE A 219 0.37 15.70 -2.35
CA ILE A 219 0.77 16.44 -3.55
C ILE A 219 -0.26 17.51 -3.90
N HIS A 220 -1.56 17.22 -3.81
CA HIS A 220 -2.59 18.24 -3.98
C HIS A 220 -2.50 19.34 -2.92
N LYS A 221 -2.24 19.01 -1.63
CA LYS A 221 -2.03 20.01 -0.56
C LYS A 221 -0.83 20.92 -0.81
N ILE A 222 0.21 20.41 -1.47
CA ILE A 222 1.40 21.17 -1.86
C ILE A 222 1.14 22.01 -3.14
N GLY A 223 0.13 21.65 -3.92
CA GLY A 223 -0.20 22.29 -5.21
C GLY A 223 0.49 21.65 -6.40
N GLY A 224 1.00 20.44 -6.28
CA GLY A 224 1.55 19.63 -7.38
C GLY A 224 0.46 18.97 -8.23
N THR A 225 0.83 18.46 -9.41
CA THR A 225 -0.04 17.69 -10.31
C THR A 225 0.11 16.20 -10.05
N VAL A 226 -1.00 15.47 -10.01
CA VAL A 226 -1.04 14.01 -9.86
C VAL A 226 -1.41 13.37 -11.20
N ILE A 227 -0.59 12.45 -11.68
CA ILE A 227 -0.87 11.62 -12.85
C ILE A 227 -1.26 10.24 -12.33
N VAL A 228 -2.47 9.79 -12.64
CA VAL A 228 -3.01 8.51 -12.19
C VAL A 228 -2.93 7.51 -13.33
N MET A 229 -2.22 6.40 -13.10
CA MET A 229 -2.28 5.24 -13.99
C MET A 229 -3.50 4.38 -13.62
N PRO A 230 -4.32 3.93 -14.59
CA PRO A 230 -5.44 3.01 -14.32
C PRO A 230 -4.96 1.70 -13.71
N ARG A 231 -3.81 1.23 -14.16
CA ARG A 231 -3.11 0.04 -13.67
C ARG A 231 -1.61 0.19 -13.92
N PHE A 232 -0.80 -0.55 -13.16
CA PHE A 232 0.63 -0.61 -13.44
C PHE A 232 0.91 -1.51 -14.66
N ASP A 233 1.59 -0.94 -15.63
CA ASP A 233 2.31 -1.62 -16.69
C ASP A 233 3.72 -1.00 -16.80
N PRO A 234 4.80 -1.80 -16.92
CA PRO A 234 6.16 -1.25 -16.90
C PRO A 234 6.49 -0.38 -18.10
N ILE A 235 5.94 -0.64 -19.30
CA ILE A 235 6.15 0.20 -20.48
C ILE A 235 5.33 1.48 -20.36
N GLU A 236 4.03 1.38 -20.06
CA GLU A 236 3.15 2.53 -19.86
C GLU A 236 3.68 3.47 -18.77
N LEU A 237 4.35 2.92 -17.73
CA LEU A 237 5.03 3.73 -16.70
C LEU A 237 6.15 4.58 -17.29
N LEU A 238 7.04 3.97 -18.10
CA LEU A 238 8.18 4.67 -18.72
C LEU A 238 7.70 5.71 -19.74
N GLU A 239 6.69 5.38 -20.53
CA GLU A 239 6.01 6.31 -21.45
C GLU A 239 5.44 7.51 -20.68
N SER A 240 4.72 7.25 -19.56
CA SER A 240 4.14 8.31 -18.75
C SER A 240 5.20 9.22 -18.11
N ILE A 241 6.33 8.67 -17.65
CA ILE A 241 7.46 9.48 -17.14
C ILE A 241 7.95 10.43 -18.23
N GLN A 242 8.17 9.91 -19.43
CA GLN A 242 8.68 10.69 -20.56
C GLN A 242 7.68 11.74 -21.06
N GLU A 243 6.41 11.35 -21.21
CA GLU A 243 5.35 12.21 -21.75
C GLU A 243 5.02 13.37 -20.81
N TYR A 244 4.74 13.06 -19.55
CA TYR A 244 4.31 14.05 -18.57
C TYR A 244 5.47 14.72 -17.84
N LYS A 245 6.72 14.31 -18.11
CA LYS A 245 7.91 14.80 -17.39
C LYS A 245 7.75 14.65 -15.88
N ALA A 246 7.32 13.45 -15.46
CA ALA A 246 7.13 13.13 -14.05
C ALA A 246 8.42 13.38 -13.27
N THR A 247 8.30 14.09 -12.13
CA THR A 247 9.44 14.42 -11.28
C THR A 247 9.50 13.56 -10.03
N PHE A 248 8.35 12.99 -9.64
CA PHE A 248 8.22 12.22 -8.42
C PHE A 248 7.28 11.03 -8.60
N MET A 249 7.59 9.91 -7.97
CA MET A 249 6.67 8.77 -7.88
C MET A 249 6.90 7.92 -6.63
N GLN A 250 5.85 7.20 -6.21
CA GLN A 250 5.92 6.18 -5.18
C GLN A 250 5.56 4.82 -5.81
N VAL A 251 6.42 3.84 -5.60
CA VAL A 251 6.33 2.51 -6.19
C VAL A 251 6.50 1.42 -5.11
N VAL A 252 6.34 0.18 -5.51
CA VAL A 252 6.66 -0.99 -4.68
C VAL A 252 7.76 -1.83 -5.34
N PRO A 253 8.53 -2.62 -4.58
CA PRO A 253 9.66 -3.37 -5.12
C PRO A 253 9.33 -4.30 -6.29
N THR A 254 8.14 -4.87 -6.35
CA THR A 254 7.70 -5.68 -7.50
C THR A 254 7.61 -4.90 -8.81
N MET A 255 7.35 -3.59 -8.75
CA MET A 255 7.40 -2.72 -9.94
C MET A 255 8.83 -2.56 -10.43
N PHE A 256 9.80 -2.39 -9.54
CA PHE A 256 11.22 -2.40 -9.90
C PHE A 256 11.64 -3.71 -10.56
N VAL A 257 11.24 -4.85 -10.00
CA VAL A 257 11.53 -6.17 -10.58
C VAL A 257 10.99 -6.26 -12.01
N ARG A 258 9.73 -5.86 -12.23
CA ARG A 258 9.11 -5.88 -13.57
C ARG A 258 9.80 -4.95 -14.56
N LEU A 259 10.21 -3.76 -14.14
CA LEU A 259 10.97 -2.81 -14.96
C LEU A 259 12.34 -3.39 -15.36
N LEU A 260 13.05 -4.01 -14.40
CA LEU A 260 14.36 -4.61 -14.67
C LEU A 260 14.29 -5.87 -15.55
N LYS A 261 13.14 -6.52 -15.63
CA LYS A 261 12.90 -7.69 -16.51
C LYS A 261 12.53 -7.33 -17.95
N LEU A 262 12.27 -6.05 -18.24
CA LEU A 262 12.22 -5.59 -19.61
C LEU A 262 13.58 -5.74 -20.29
N ASP A 263 13.59 -5.90 -21.62
CA ASP A 263 14.84 -5.84 -22.38
C ASP A 263 15.56 -4.51 -22.08
N LYS A 264 16.87 -4.61 -21.85
CA LYS A 264 17.67 -3.44 -21.45
C LYS A 264 17.62 -2.34 -22.51
N THR A 265 17.69 -2.70 -23.79
CA THR A 265 17.66 -1.74 -24.89
C THR A 265 16.30 -1.04 -24.97
N GLU A 266 15.22 -1.79 -24.73
CA GLU A 266 13.87 -1.24 -24.72
C GLU A 266 13.65 -0.27 -23.57
N ARG A 267 13.95 -0.69 -22.32
CA ARG A 267 13.73 0.16 -21.15
C ARG A 267 14.61 1.41 -21.09
N GLU A 268 15.84 1.35 -21.62
CA GLU A 268 16.77 2.48 -21.67
C GLU A 268 16.51 3.43 -22.87
N ALA A 269 15.56 3.11 -23.76
CA ALA A 269 15.14 4.01 -24.83
C ALA A 269 14.26 5.17 -24.35
N PHE A 270 13.65 5.06 -23.17
CA PHE A 270 12.80 6.09 -22.59
C PHE A 270 13.61 7.16 -21.82
N ASP A 271 13.23 8.41 -22.00
CA ASP A 271 13.81 9.53 -21.25
C ASP A 271 13.17 9.65 -19.87
N VAL A 272 13.87 9.18 -18.84
CA VAL A 272 13.46 9.25 -17.43
C VAL A 272 14.19 10.35 -16.66
N SER A 273 14.92 11.25 -17.35
CA SER A 273 15.76 12.28 -16.75
C SER A 273 15.00 13.37 -15.98
N SER A 274 13.70 13.43 -16.13
CA SER A 274 12.84 14.33 -15.36
C SER A 274 12.63 13.89 -13.91
N LEU A 275 12.89 12.61 -13.57
CA LEU A 275 12.73 12.09 -12.22
C LEU A 275 13.73 12.74 -11.26
N GLU A 276 13.24 13.29 -10.18
CA GLU A 276 14.02 13.91 -9.10
C GLU A 276 13.98 13.06 -7.81
N SER A 277 12.87 12.32 -7.60
CA SER A 277 12.66 11.49 -6.40
C SER A 277 11.77 10.30 -6.70
N VAL A 278 12.22 9.12 -6.31
CA VAL A 278 11.46 7.86 -6.42
C VAL A 278 11.45 7.17 -5.05
N VAL A 279 10.27 6.95 -4.52
CA VAL A 279 10.09 6.37 -3.18
C VAL A 279 9.54 4.96 -3.29
N HIS A 280 10.16 4.00 -2.61
CA HIS A 280 9.57 2.68 -2.48
C HIS A 280 9.35 2.27 -1.02
N ALA A 281 8.38 1.41 -0.79
CA ALA A 281 8.02 0.89 0.52
C ALA A 281 7.10 -0.35 0.40
N ALA A 282 6.49 -0.74 1.50
CA ALA A 282 5.43 -1.75 1.63
C ALA A 282 5.87 -3.21 1.52
N ALA A 283 7.02 -3.50 0.94
CA ALA A 283 7.58 -4.85 0.83
C ALA A 283 9.12 -4.79 0.86
N PRO A 284 9.80 -5.88 1.23
CA PRO A 284 11.25 -5.97 1.10
C PRO A 284 11.69 -5.80 -0.35
N CYS A 285 12.76 -5.04 -0.56
CA CYS A 285 13.38 -4.87 -1.87
C CYS A 285 14.68 -5.68 -1.93
N PRO A 286 14.79 -6.67 -2.85
CA PRO A 286 16.04 -7.43 -2.98
C PRO A 286 17.22 -6.50 -3.27
N ILE A 287 18.35 -6.71 -2.58
CA ILE A 287 19.55 -5.87 -2.70
C ILE A 287 19.99 -5.68 -4.15
N PRO A 288 20.09 -6.76 -5.00
CA PRO A 288 20.48 -6.57 -6.39
C PRO A 288 19.49 -5.74 -7.20
N VAL A 289 18.19 -5.83 -6.90
CA VAL A 289 17.16 -5.03 -7.57
C VAL A 289 17.37 -3.55 -7.29
N LYS A 290 17.50 -3.17 -6.01
CA LYS A 290 17.69 -1.77 -5.64
C LYS A 290 19.01 -1.20 -6.16
N LYS A 291 20.10 -1.99 -6.16
CA LYS A 291 21.37 -1.59 -6.79
C LYS A 291 21.21 -1.27 -8.28
N GLN A 292 20.59 -2.17 -9.05
CA GLN A 292 20.37 -1.97 -10.48
C GLN A 292 19.49 -0.75 -10.76
N MET A 293 18.47 -0.51 -9.92
CA MET A 293 17.64 0.68 -10.05
C MET A 293 18.43 1.98 -9.76
N ILE A 294 19.29 1.98 -8.74
CA ILE A 294 20.17 3.12 -8.44
C ILE A 294 21.19 3.34 -9.58
N GLU A 295 21.73 2.27 -10.16
CA GLU A 295 22.61 2.37 -11.32
C GLU A 295 21.92 2.96 -12.56
N TRP A 296 20.64 2.61 -12.76
CA TRP A 296 19.87 3.08 -13.92
C TRP A 296 19.32 4.49 -13.73
N TRP A 297 18.67 4.77 -12.60
CA TRP A 297 17.97 6.05 -12.36
C TRP A 297 18.79 7.06 -11.56
N GLY A 298 19.92 6.64 -11.01
CA GLY A 298 20.75 7.49 -10.14
C GLY A 298 20.32 7.44 -8.67
N LYS A 299 20.96 8.28 -7.87
CA LYS A 299 20.78 8.36 -6.40
C LYS A 299 19.52 9.13 -5.98
N ILE A 300 18.43 8.92 -6.69
CA ILE A 300 17.11 9.53 -6.43
C ILE A 300 16.13 8.57 -5.76
N ILE A 301 16.59 7.35 -5.42
CA ILE A 301 15.75 6.31 -4.83
C ILE A 301 15.78 6.41 -3.31
N HIS A 302 14.61 6.54 -2.72
CA HIS A 302 14.37 6.60 -1.29
C HIS A 302 13.58 5.38 -0.84
N GLU A 303 13.79 4.99 0.41
CA GLU A 303 13.01 3.93 1.04
C GLU A 303 12.48 4.41 2.39
N TYR A 304 11.27 4.00 2.71
CA TYR A 304 10.76 4.14 4.07
C TYR A 304 10.11 2.84 4.56
N TYR A 305 10.16 2.65 5.87
CA TYR A 305 9.42 1.62 6.58
C TYR A 305 8.47 2.27 7.57
N ALA A 306 7.18 2.01 7.40
CA ALA A 306 6.10 2.49 8.25
C ALA A 306 4.86 1.62 8.06
N GLY A 307 3.94 1.66 9.03
CA GLY A 307 2.60 1.07 8.93
C GLY A 307 1.51 2.11 8.70
N THR A 308 0.34 1.62 8.30
CA THR A 308 -0.88 2.44 8.25
C THR A 308 -1.22 2.97 9.64
N GLU A 309 -0.80 2.26 10.67
CA GLU A 309 -0.94 2.53 12.10
C GLU A 309 -0.25 3.82 12.55
N GLY A 310 0.78 4.26 11.83
CA GLY A 310 1.51 5.50 12.13
C GLY A 310 2.30 5.45 13.43
N ASN A 311 2.70 4.26 13.87
CA ASN A 311 3.40 4.04 15.14
C ASN A 311 4.89 4.41 15.10
N GLY A 312 5.46 4.61 13.91
CA GLY A 312 6.85 5.00 13.70
C GLY A 312 7.16 5.12 12.22
N PHE A 313 8.33 5.69 11.90
CA PHE A 313 8.75 5.89 10.52
C PHE A 313 10.28 5.82 10.40
N CYS A 314 10.78 4.84 9.64
CA CYS A 314 12.19 4.78 9.25
C CYS A 314 12.35 5.26 7.81
N TYR A 315 13.52 5.85 7.52
CA TYR A 315 13.84 6.43 6.22
C TYR A 315 15.31 6.26 5.89
N CYS A 316 15.62 6.01 4.61
CA CYS A 316 16.95 6.16 4.03
C CYS A 316 16.88 6.68 2.59
N ASN A 317 17.89 7.44 2.21
CA ASN A 317 18.17 7.81 0.82
C ASN A 317 19.12 6.79 0.16
N SER A 318 19.46 7.02 -1.10
CA SER A 318 20.37 6.13 -1.85
C SER A 318 21.78 6.07 -1.28
N ASP A 319 22.32 7.16 -0.72
CA ASP A 319 23.67 7.18 -0.14
C ASP A 319 23.73 6.41 1.18
N ASP A 320 22.74 6.61 2.04
CA ASP A 320 22.58 5.83 3.28
C ASP A 320 22.46 4.34 2.94
N TRP A 321 21.60 4.01 1.98
CA TRP A 321 21.35 2.63 1.61
C TRP A 321 22.58 1.94 1.00
N LEU A 322 23.36 2.63 0.14
CA LEU A 322 24.60 2.09 -0.45
C LEU A 322 25.68 1.83 0.59
N SER A 323 25.65 2.56 1.70
CA SER A 323 26.54 2.35 2.84
C SER A 323 26.05 1.25 3.78
N HIS A 324 24.74 0.96 3.80
CA HIS A 324 24.05 0.01 4.69
C HIS A 324 23.10 -0.87 3.88
N GLU A 325 23.67 -1.66 2.97
CA GLU A 325 22.89 -2.47 2.02
C GLU A 325 21.87 -3.40 2.70
N GLY A 326 20.62 -3.32 2.27
CA GLY A 326 19.51 -4.12 2.81
C GLY A 326 18.79 -3.48 3.99
N THR A 327 19.21 -2.27 4.43
CA THR A 327 18.49 -1.51 5.45
C THR A 327 17.17 -0.94 4.90
N VAL A 328 16.20 -0.74 5.80
CA VAL A 328 14.98 0.05 5.55
C VAL A 328 15.07 1.46 6.17
N GLY A 329 16.26 1.87 6.60
CA GLY A 329 16.58 3.20 7.12
C GLY A 329 16.68 3.31 8.63
N LYS A 330 16.82 4.55 9.10
CA LYS A 330 16.81 4.94 10.51
C LYS A 330 15.45 5.49 10.90
N ALA A 331 15.08 5.31 12.17
CA ALA A 331 13.90 5.97 12.70
C ALA A 331 14.07 7.50 12.68
N ILE A 332 13.11 8.17 12.06
CA ILE A 332 13.00 9.65 12.05
C ILE A 332 11.74 10.13 12.77
N LEU A 333 10.78 9.22 12.98
CA LEU A 333 9.64 9.42 13.88
C LEU A 333 9.54 8.21 14.82
N GLY A 334 9.46 8.48 16.12
CA GLY A 334 9.51 7.47 17.17
C GLY A 334 10.93 6.99 17.47
N THR A 335 11.08 6.24 18.55
CA THR A 335 12.32 5.55 18.93
C THR A 335 12.16 4.07 18.63
N LEU A 336 13.17 3.48 17.99
CA LEU A 336 13.16 2.09 17.57
C LEU A 336 13.78 1.18 18.66
N HIS A 337 13.11 0.08 18.95
CA HIS A 337 13.54 -0.93 19.92
C HIS A 337 13.46 -2.33 19.29
N ILE A 338 14.44 -3.16 19.58
CA ILE A 338 14.44 -4.58 19.25
C ILE A 338 14.27 -5.35 20.55
N VAL A 339 13.26 -6.21 20.64
CA VAL A 339 12.93 -6.92 21.89
C VAL A 339 12.84 -8.43 21.67
N ASP A 340 13.10 -9.19 22.73
CA ASP A 340 12.88 -10.63 22.77
C ASP A 340 11.40 -11.01 22.95
N ASP A 341 11.10 -12.29 23.09
CA ASP A 341 9.74 -12.80 23.28
C ASP A 341 9.13 -12.42 24.65
N ASP A 342 9.97 -12.08 25.63
CA ASP A 342 9.55 -11.63 26.98
C ASP A 342 9.35 -10.09 27.03
N GLY A 343 9.67 -9.38 25.95
CA GLY A 343 9.56 -7.91 25.83
C GLY A 343 10.76 -7.16 26.40
N ALA A 344 11.88 -7.83 26.67
CA ALA A 344 13.11 -7.18 27.10
C ALA A 344 13.92 -6.70 25.87
N GLU A 345 14.51 -5.51 25.98
CA GLU A 345 15.31 -4.92 24.92
C GLU A 345 16.60 -5.73 24.69
N LEU A 346 16.88 -6.04 23.40
CA LEU A 346 18.04 -6.78 22.96
C LEU A 346 19.22 -5.85 22.64
N PRO A 347 20.47 -6.33 22.80
CA PRO A 347 21.65 -5.60 22.34
C PRO A 347 21.65 -5.33 20.84
N VAL A 348 22.34 -4.25 20.43
CA VAL A 348 22.57 -3.92 19.02
C VAL A 348 23.14 -5.11 18.26
N GLY A 349 22.60 -5.40 17.08
CA GLY A 349 22.97 -6.52 16.22
C GLY A 349 22.18 -7.80 16.44
N GLU A 350 21.51 -7.96 17.57
CA GLU A 350 20.64 -9.10 17.86
C GLU A 350 19.31 -8.98 17.10
N ILE A 351 18.74 -10.14 16.74
CA ILE A 351 17.46 -10.23 16.01
C ILE A 351 16.32 -10.43 16.99
N GLY A 352 15.27 -9.59 16.88
CA GLY A 352 14.08 -9.66 17.73
C GLY A 352 12.88 -8.95 17.09
N GLY A 353 11.82 -8.80 17.89
CA GLY A 353 10.63 -8.05 17.47
C GLY A 353 10.91 -6.56 17.35
N VAL A 354 10.46 -5.96 16.25
CA VAL A 354 10.61 -4.52 15.99
C VAL A 354 9.47 -3.76 16.64
N TYR A 355 9.81 -2.82 17.53
CA TYR A 355 8.87 -1.97 18.26
C TYR A 355 9.24 -0.50 18.14
N PHE A 356 8.24 0.36 18.22
CA PHE A 356 8.41 1.81 18.29
C PHE A 356 7.85 2.36 19.59
N GLU A 357 8.62 3.20 20.25
CA GLU A 357 8.16 4.15 21.25
C GLU A 357 7.78 5.45 20.54
N SER A 358 6.52 5.83 20.62
CA SER A 358 6.02 7.06 19.99
C SER A 358 4.77 7.57 20.69
N ASP A 359 4.50 8.87 20.54
CA ASP A 359 3.25 9.50 20.99
C ASP A 359 2.03 9.15 20.11
N GLY A 360 2.25 8.41 19.01
CA GLY A 360 1.22 8.00 18.08
C GLY A 360 0.26 6.98 18.72
N ASN A 361 -0.99 7.39 18.89
CA ASN A 361 -2.06 6.49 19.30
C ASN A 361 -2.83 6.04 18.07
N PHE A 362 -2.80 4.76 17.77
CA PHE A 362 -3.69 4.12 16.82
C PHE A 362 -4.58 3.10 17.51
N GLU A 363 -5.72 2.85 16.92
CA GLU A 363 -6.64 1.80 17.35
C GLU A 363 -7.06 0.98 16.13
N TYR A 364 -7.13 -0.33 16.31
CA TYR A 364 -7.85 -1.16 15.36
C TYR A 364 -9.34 -1.01 15.64
N HIS A 365 -10.06 -0.52 14.67
CA HIS A 365 -11.49 -0.23 14.77
C HIS A 365 -12.26 -1.49 15.16
N ASN A 366 -13.10 -1.38 16.19
CA ASN A 366 -13.90 -2.48 16.75
C ASN A 366 -13.08 -3.71 17.24
N ASP A 367 -11.76 -3.60 17.41
CA ASP A 367 -10.89 -4.71 17.85
C ASP A 367 -9.92 -4.26 18.96
N PRO A 368 -10.41 -4.04 20.20
CA PRO A 368 -9.58 -3.61 21.32
C PRO A 368 -8.55 -4.67 21.74
N GLU A 369 -8.88 -5.97 21.64
CA GLU A 369 -7.95 -7.05 21.99
C GLU A 369 -6.73 -7.03 21.07
N LYS A 370 -6.96 -6.80 19.77
CA LYS A 370 -5.88 -6.67 18.81
C LYS A 370 -5.06 -5.39 19.00
N THR A 371 -5.71 -4.30 19.36
CA THR A 371 -5.04 -3.04 19.70
C THR A 371 -4.09 -3.24 20.89
N GLU A 372 -4.54 -3.92 21.94
CA GLU A 372 -3.70 -4.26 23.10
C GLU A 372 -2.57 -5.22 22.71
N SER A 373 -2.85 -6.27 21.92
CA SER A 373 -1.83 -7.25 21.49
C SER A 373 -0.73 -6.68 20.60
N ALA A 374 -0.94 -5.50 20.01
CA ALA A 374 0.05 -4.78 19.23
C ALA A 374 0.96 -3.87 20.10
N LYS A 375 0.75 -3.84 21.43
CA LYS A 375 1.48 -2.98 22.36
C LYS A 375 2.07 -3.81 23.51
N LEU A 376 3.24 -3.40 23.97
CA LEU A 376 3.80 -3.87 25.25
C LEU A 376 3.24 -3.05 26.42
N ASN A 377 3.43 -3.55 27.65
CA ASN A 377 2.99 -2.88 28.89
C ASN A 377 3.59 -1.48 29.09
N ASN A 378 4.74 -1.20 28.49
CA ASN A 378 5.40 0.11 28.48
C ASN A 378 4.90 1.07 27.40
N GLY A 379 3.93 0.65 26.57
CA GLY A 379 3.34 1.43 25.50
C GLY A 379 4.04 1.32 24.14
N TRP A 380 5.16 0.60 24.04
CA TRP A 380 5.80 0.37 22.74
C TRP A 380 4.90 -0.46 21.83
N SER A 381 4.82 -0.09 20.56
CA SER A 381 3.92 -0.72 19.60
C SER A 381 4.67 -1.37 18.44
N THR A 382 4.09 -2.44 17.87
CA THR A 382 4.68 -3.24 16.80
C THR A 382 3.72 -3.45 15.63
N LEU A 383 4.28 -3.64 14.44
CA LEU A 383 3.59 -4.12 13.24
C LEU A 383 3.72 -5.66 13.09
N GLY A 384 4.45 -6.31 14.01
CA GLY A 384 4.71 -7.75 14.00
C GLY A 384 5.88 -8.15 13.09
N ASP A 385 6.75 -7.22 12.75
CA ASP A 385 7.97 -7.47 11.99
C ASP A 385 9.13 -7.88 12.91
N ILE A 386 10.06 -8.68 12.38
CA ILE A 386 11.30 -9.10 13.03
C ILE A 386 12.46 -8.42 12.32
N GLY A 387 13.43 -7.96 13.08
CA GLY A 387 14.60 -7.29 12.53
C GLY A 387 15.70 -7.07 13.56
N LYS A 388 16.71 -6.33 13.17
CA LYS A 388 17.83 -5.88 14.01
C LYS A 388 18.23 -4.45 13.67
N ILE A 389 18.90 -3.79 14.62
CA ILE A 389 19.52 -2.47 14.42
C ILE A 389 21.03 -2.65 14.42
N ASP A 390 21.74 -1.97 13.53
CA ASP A 390 23.21 -1.92 13.55
C ASP A 390 23.73 -0.81 14.49
N GLU A 391 25.08 -0.72 14.60
CA GLU A 391 25.76 0.27 15.47
C GLU A 391 25.49 1.71 15.05
N ASP A 392 25.13 1.94 13.78
CA ASP A 392 24.80 3.26 13.23
C ASP A 392 23.31 3.58 13.35
N GLY A 393 22.48 2.67 13.88
CA GLY A 393 21.05 2.83 14.12
C GLY A 393 20.17 2.54 12.90
N PHE A 394 20.69 1.86 11.87
CA PHE A 394 19.90 1.41 10.73
C PHE A 394 19.15 0.11 11.03
N LEU A 395 17.88 0.07 10.65
CA LEU A 395 17.01 -1.08 10.78
C LEU A 395 17.15 -2.02 9.58
N TYR A 396 17.29 -3.31 9.87
CA TYR A 396 17.24 -4.39 8.88
C TYR A 396 16.09 -5.32 9.22
N LEU A 397 15.11 -5.42 8.33
CA LEU A 397 14.01 -6.36 8.49
C LEU A 397 14.44 -7.75 8.00
N THR A 398 14.06 -8.77 8.79
CA THR A 398 14.35 -10.17 8.44
C THR A 398 13.11 -10.82 7.83
N ASP A 399 11.97 -10.75 8.52
CA ASP A 399 10.64 -11.25 8.05
C ASP A 399 9.55 -10.78 9.01
N ARG A 400 8.33 -11.28 8.80
CA ARG A 400 7.23 -11.17 9.76
C ARG A 400 7.18 -12.37 10.69
N LYS A 401 6.97 -12.14 11.99
CA LYS A 401 6.84 -13.22 12.98
C LYS A 401 5.81 -14.29 12.56
N ALA A 402 4.75 -13.89 11.87
CA ALA A 402 3.69 -14.77 11.39
C ALA A 402 4.08 -15.69 10.22
N PHE A 403 5.20 -15.43 9.53
CA PHE A 403 5.66 -16.21 8.38
C PHE A 403 6.93 -17.01 8.65
N MET A 404 7.55 -16.81 9.79
CA MET A 404 8.72 -17.58 10.20
C MET A 404 8.40 -19.08 10.19
N ILE A 405 9.25 -19.87 9.55
CA ILE A 405 9.13 -21.32 9.44
C ILE A 405 9.96 -21.95 10.56
N ILE A 406 9.39 -22.88 11.30
CA ILE A 406 10.10 -23.63 12.34
C ILE A 406 10.35 -25.05 11.83
N SER A 407 11.55 -25.30 11.31
CA SER A 407 11.92 -26.58 10.71
C SER A 407 12.98 -27.27 11.56
N GLY A 408 12.64 -28.38 12.20
CA GLY A 408 13.56 -29.12 13.07
C GLY A 408 14.17 -28.27 14.20
N GLY A 409 13.40 -27.31 14.74
CA GLY A 409 13.82 -26.36 15.78
C GLY A 409 14.65 -25.19 15.28
N VAL A 410 14.82 -25.03 13.97
CA VAL A 410 15.53 -23.90 13.34
C VAL A 410 14.52 -22.89 12.83
N ASN A 411 14.68 -21.62 13.24
CA ASN A 411 13.90 -20.50 12.70
C ASN A 411 14.43 -20.13 11.31
N ILE A 412 13.59 -20.27 10.29
CA ILE A 412 13.91 -19.96 8.91
C ILE A 412 13.02 -18.79 8.47
N TYR A 413 13.64 -17.80 7.86
CA TYR A 413 12.97 -16.63 7.34
C TYR A 413 12.76 -16.77 5.82
N PRO A 414 11.52 -16.99 5.35
CA PRO A 414 11.20 -17.22 3.94
C PRO A 414 11.75 -16.16 2.99
N GLN A 415 11.83 -14.92 3.45
CA GLN A 415 12.27 -13.78 2.64
C GLN A 415 13.66 -13.97 2.03
N GLU A 416 14.57 -14.69 2.71
CA GLU A 416 15.91 -14.95 2.18
C GLU A 416 15.85 -15.79 0.89
N ALA A 417 15.03 -16.83 0.87
CA ALA A 417 14.84 -17.67 -0.31
C ALA A 417 14.05 -16.95 -1.42
N GLU A 418 13.05 -16.14 -1.05
CA GLU A 418 12.32 -15.31 -2.01
C GLU A 418 13.24 -14.30 -2.71
N ASN A 419 14.13 -13.64 -1.98
CA ASN A 419 15.08 -12.68 -2.54
C ASN A 419 16.01 -13.34 -3.57
N VAL A 420 16.45 -14.58 -3.31
CA VAL A 420 17.31 -15.35 -4.23
C VAL A 420 16.52 -15.78 -5.46
N LEU A 421 15.39 -16.44 -5.28
CA LEU A 421 14.60 -17.00 -6.38
C LEU A 421 14.06 -15.93 -7.33
N THR A 422 13.68 -14.76 -6.79
CA THR A 422 13.22 -13.61 -7.60
C THR A 422 14.27 -13.14 -8.61
N MET A 423 15.55 -13.32 -8.31
CA MET A 423 16.65 -12.91 -9.20
C MET A 423 16.88 -13.85 -10.37
N HIS A 424 16.32 -15.05 -10.34
CA HIS A 424 16.46 -16.01 -11.44
C HIS A 424 15.74 -15.52 -12.70
N GLU A 425 16.39 -15.66 -13.88
CA GLU A 425 15.89 -15.13 -15.16
C GLU A 425 14.50 -15.63 -15.57
N LYS A 426 14.13 -16.85 -15.18
CA LYS A 426 12.84 -17.47 -15.50
C LYS A 426 11.72 -17.13 -14.52
N VAL A 427 12.03 -16.57 -13.34
CA VAL A 427 11.06 -16.33 -12.27
C VAL A 427 10.45 -14.94 -12.41
N LEU A 428 9.14 -14.85 -12.53
CA LEU A 428 8.42 -13.59 -12.48
C LEU A 428 8.11 -13.21 -11.03
N ASP A 429 7.69 -14.19 -10.22
CA ASP A 429 7.28 -14.00 -8.84
C ASP A 429 7.45 -15.27 -8.02
N VAL A 430 7.59 -15.16 -6.69
CA VAL A 430 7.78 -16.30 -5.80
C VAL A 430 7.19 -16.06 -4.42
N ALA A 431 6.60 -17.11 -3.85
CA ALA A 431 6.17 -17.20 -2.46
C ALA A 431 6.92 -18.36 -1.77
N VAL A 432 7.51 -18.11 -0.61
CA VAL A 432 8.12 -19.14 0.23
C VAL A 432 7.43 -19.18 1.60
N PHE A 433 7.08 -20.38 2.07
CA PHE A 433 6.40 -20.58 3.36
C PHE A 433 6.61 -22.00 3.88
N GLY A 434 6.28 -22.22 5.15
CA GLY A 434 6.31 -23.53 5.78
C GLY A 434 5.09 -24.36 5.39
N VAL A 435 5.34 -25.64 5.09
CA VAL A 435 4.29 -26.66 4.94
C VAL A 435 4.54 -27.79 5.95
N PRO A 436 3.48 -28.55 6.34
CA PRO A 436 3.63 -29.62 7.32
C PRO A 436 4.66 -30.68 6.89
N ASN A 437 5.48 -31.12 7.85
CA ASN A 437 6.44 -32.21 7.68
C ASN A 437 6.49 -33.04 8.96
N ASP A 438 6.25 -34.37 8.85
CA ASP A 438 6.12 -35.27 10.00
C ASP A 438 7.38 -35.37 10.87
N ASP A 439 8.57 -35.18 10.29
CA ASP A 439 9.86 -35.29 11.00
C ASP A 439 10.35 -33.96 11.56
N LEU A 440 10.04 -32.85 10.89
CA LEU A 440 10.62 -31.53 11.17
C LEU A 440 9.59 -30.51 11.72
N GLY A 441 8.31 -30.88 11.80
CA GLY A 441 7.21 -29.98 12.06
C GLY A 441 6.81 -29.20 10.80
N GLU A 442 7.73 -28.39 10.28
CA GLU A 442 7.56 -27.68 9.00
C GLU A 442 8.75 -27.93 8.07
N GLU A 443 8.50 -27.87 6.77
CA GLU A 443 9.55 -27.77 5.75
C GLU A 443 9.32 -26.57 4.84
N VAL A 444 10.41 -26.09 4.23
CA VAL A 444 10.38 -24.92 3.34
C VAL A 444 9.82 -25.33 1.97
N LYS A 445 8.76 -24.67 1.53
CA LYS A 445 8.11 -24.83 0.23
C LYS A 445 8.16 -23.52 -0.53
N ALA A 446 8.40 -23.57 -1.85
CA ALA A 446 8.22 -22.43 -2.73
C ALA A 446 7.06 -22.65 -3.71
N VAL A 447 6.33 -21.58 -4.03
CA VAL A 447 5.41 -21.52 -5.16
C VAL A 447 5.90 -20.43 -6.10
N VAL A 448 6.13 -20.76 -7.35
CA VAL A 448 6.80 -19.89 -8.32
C VAL A 448 5.88 -19.59 -9.49
N GLN A 449 5.80 -18.32 -9.85
CA GLN A 449 5.26 -17.86 -11.12
C GLN A 449 6.42 -17.63 -12.09
N LEU A 450 6.39 -18.31 -13.23
CA LEU A 450 7.39 -18.13 -14.29
C LEU A 450 7.04 -16.98 -15.21
N LEU A 451 8.05 -16.37 -15.84
CA LEU A 451 7.86 -15.39 -16.94
C LEU A 451 7.12 -16.02 -18.12
N ASP A 452 7.45 -17.28 -18.44
CA ASP A 452 6.76 -18.11 -19.42
C ASP A 452 6.16 -19.34 -18.72
N PRO A 453 4.85 -19.37 -18.45
CA PRO A 453 4.21 -20.51 -17.80
C PRO A 453 4.40 -21.84 -18.53
N GLY A 454 4.64 -21.82 -19.84
CA GLY A 454 4.90 -23.00 -20.65
C GLY A 454 6.21 -23.73 -20.33
N GLN A 455 7.11 -23.11 -19.57
CA GLN A 455 8.38 -23.69 -19.13
C GLN A 455 8.27 -24.48 -17.81
N ALA A 456 7.12 -24.52 -17.17
CA ALA A 456 6.90 -25.26 -15.94
C ALA A 456 7.19 -26.77 -16.15
N SER A 457 8.25 -27.26 -15.49
CA SER A 457 8.68 -28.67 -15.62
C SER A 457 9.54 -29.10 -14.42
N PRO A 458 9.70 -30.43 -14.19
CA PRO A 458 10.61 -30.94 -13.17
C PRO A 458 12.07 -30.53 -13.36
N GLU A 459 12.48 -30.24 -14.60
CA GLU A 459 13.81 -29.74 -14.93
C GLU A 459 14.00 -28.33 -14.40
N VAL A 460 13.03 -27.45 -14.63
CA VAL A 460 13.05 -26.06 -14.12
C VAL A 460 12.94 -26.03 -12.59
N GLU A 461 12.12 -26.90 -11.98
CA GLU A 461 12.11 -27.05 -10.52
C GLU A 461 13.52 -27.35 -9.98
N ARG A 462 14.19 -28.34 -10.55
CA ARG A 462 15.55 -28.74 -10.16
C ARG A 462 16.56 -27.61 -10.34
N GLU A 463 16.48 -26.89 -11.44
CA GLU A 463 17.31 -25.72 -11.75
C GLU A 463 17.17 -24.65 -10.66
N LEU A 464 15.92 -24.29 -10.31
CA LEU A 464 15.63 -23.28 -9.30
C LEU A 464 16.08 -23.71 -7.89
N LEU A 465 15.89 -24.99 -7.54
CA LEU A 465 16.37 -25.53 -6.26
C LEU A 465 17.88 -25.47 -6.17
N LEU A 466 18.61 -25.83 -7.23
CA LEU A 466 20.08 -25.76 -7.29
C LEU A 466 20.53 -24.29 -7.20
N TYR A 467 19.91 -23.39 -7.95
CA TYR A 467 20.21 -21.96 -7.92
C TYR A 467 20.07 -21.38 -6.50
N CYS A 468 19.05 -21.81 -5.75
CA CYS A 468 18.87 -21.40 -4.37
C CYS A 468 19.97 -21.98 -3.45
N GLN A 469 20.34 -23.26 -3.63
CA GLN A 469 21.36 -23.95 -2.83
C GLN A 469 22.77 -23.42 -3.05
N GLU A 470 23.07 -22.82 -4.20
CA GLU A 470 24.35 -22.17 -4.49
C GLU A 470 24.55 -20.87 -3.69
N GLN A 471 23.46 -20.25 -3.23
CA GLN A 471 23.48 -18.93 -2.60
C GLN A 471 23.09 -18.94 -1.12
N LEU A 472 22.37 -19.98 -0.66
CA LEU A 472 21.90 -20.10 0.71
C LEU A 472 22.28 -21.43 1.36
N ALA A 473 22.35 -21.42 2.70
CA ALA A 473 22.48 -22.64 3.46
C ALA A 473 21.30 -23.58 3.16
N LYS A 474 21.59 -24.88 2.99
CA LYS A 474 20.62 -25.91 2.58
C LYS A 474 19.34 -25.94 3.42
N VAL A 475 19.42 -25.61 4.70
CA VAL A 475 18.29 -25.58 5.64
C VAL A 475 17.28 -24.47 5.28
N LYS A 476 17.74 -23.39 4.65
CA LYS A 476 16.92 -22.24 4.23
C LYS A 476 16.31 -22.40 2.84
N CYS A 477 16.80 -23.38 2.07
CA CYS A 477 16.34 -23.59 0.70
C CYS A 477 15.02 -24.36 0.68
N PRO A 478 14.12 -24.06 -0.27
CA PRO A 478 12.94 -24.87 -0.50
C PRO A 478 13.32 -26.32 -0.79
N ARG A 479 12.52 -27.27 -0.29
CA ARG A 479 12.65 -28.70 -0.59
C ARG A 479 11.90 -29.08 -1.85
N SER A 480 10.88 -28.31 -2.21
CA SER A 480 10.09 -28.51 -3.42
C SER A 480 9.54 -27.17 -3.92
N ILE A 481 9.23 -27.12 -5.21
CA ILE A 481 8.66 -25.96 -5.88
C ILE A 481 7.40 -26.39 -6.64
N ASP A 482 6.31 -25.67 -6.46
CA ASP A 482 5.15 -25.77 -7.32
C ASP A 482 5.08 -24.55 -8.24
N PHE A 483 4.53 -24.70 -9.44
CA PHE A 483 4.35 -23.61 -10.40
C PHE A 483 2.90 -23.17 -10.46
N ARG A 484 2.67 -21.86 -10.59
CA ARG A 484 1.36 -21.25 -10.80
C ARG A 484 1.44 -20.17 -11.85
N ASP A 485 0.35 -19.98 -12.58
CA ASP A 485 0.24 -18.92 -13.58
C ASP A 485 0.19 -17.54 -12.92
N GLU A 486 -0.37 -17.43 -11.70
CA GLU A 486 -0.43 -16.20 -10.92
C GLU A 486 -0.35 -16.51 -9.42
N LEU A 487 0.41 -15.69 -8.68
CA LEU A 487 0.42 -15.72 -7.22
C LEU A 487 -0.61 -14.75 -6.64
N PRO A 488 -1.28 -15.11 -5.53
CA PRO A 488 -2.25 -14.23 -4.89
C PRO A 488 -1.51 -13.05 -4.26
N ARG A 489 -1.51 -11.93 -4.97
CA ARG A 489 -0.96 -10.67 -4.48
C ARG A 489 -2.06 -9.66 -4.21
N HIS A 490 -1.88 -8.98 -3.08
CA HIS A 490 -2.56 -7.74 -2.85
C HIS A 490 -2.09 -6.73 -3.92
N PRO A 491 -2.94 -5.83 -4.40
CA PRO A 491 -2.54 -4.86 -5.43
C PRO A 491 -1.41 -3.90 -5.02
N THR A 492 -1.11 -3.78 -3.72
CA THR A 492 0.15 -3.14 -3.22
C THR A 492 1.40 -3.91 -3.59
N GLY A 493 1.28 -5.03 -4.28
CA GLY A 493 2.38 -5.97 -4.47
C GLY A 493 2.61 -6.91 -3.29
N LYS A 494 1.95 -6.73 -2.14
CA LYS A 494 2.09 -7.61 -0.98
C LYS A 494 1.50 -8.99 -1.27
N LEU A 495 2.31 -10.01 -1.09
CA LEU A 495 1.93 -11.40 -1.30
C LEU A 495 0.99 -11.89 -0.18
N TYR A 496 -0.11 -12.52 -0.55
CA TYR A 496 -1.02 -13.20 0.38
C TYR A 496 -0.52 -14.62 0.70
N LYS A 497 0.65 -14.72 1.31
CA LYS A 497 1.27 -16.01 1.69
C LYS A 497 0.30 -16.93 2.45
N ARG A 498 -0.58 -16.35 3.27
CA ARG A 498 -1.55 -17.12 4.04
C ARG A 498 -2.48 -17.92 3.15
N LEU A 499 -3.02 -17.34 2.07
CA LEU A 499 -3.92 -18.05 1.17
C LEU A 499 -3.25 -19.27 0.54
N LEU A 500 -1.98 -19.10 0.11
CA LEU A 500 -1.18 -20.20 -0.40
C LEU A 500 -0.93 -21.25 0.68
N ARG A 501 -0.43 -20.82 1.85
CA ARG A 501 -0.11 -21.73 2.94
C ARG A 501 -1.33 -22.55 3.38
N ASP A 502 -2.49 -21.91 3.55
CA ASP A 502 -3.71 -22.57 4.02
C ASP A 502 -4.16 -23.70 3.07
N GLU A 503 -3.88 -23.61 1.77
CA GLU A 503 -4.13 -24.69 0.81
C GLU A 503 -3.28 -25.96 1.08
N TYR A 504 -2.06 -25.80 1.60
CA TYR A 504 -1.16 -26.93 1.93
C TYR A 504 -1.36 -27.47 3.35
N TRP A 505 -1.91 -26.65 4.25
CA TRP A 505 -2.18 -27.07 5.63
C TRP A 505 -3.52 -27.81 5.79
N GLY A 506 -4.48 -27.61 4.88
CA GLY A 506 -5.82 -28.19 4.96
C GLY A 506 -6.52 -27.81 6.27
N ASP A 507 -7.39 -28.71 6.79
CA ASP A 507 -8.15 -28.51 8.03
C ASP A 507 -7.33 -28.75 9.33
N SER A 508 -6.01 -28.81 9.28
CA SER A 508 -5.18 -29.03 10.47
C SER A 508 -5.16 -27.77 11.34
N GLU A 509 -5.88 -27.78 12.46
CA GLU A 509 -6.02 -26.67 13.41
C GLU A 509 -4.75 -26.40 14.26
N SER A 510 -3.69 -27.19 14.19
CA SER A 510 -2.55 -27.04 15.11
C SER A 510 -1.24 -26.71 14.40
N ARG A 511 -0.66 -25.58 14.77
CA ARG A 511 0.73 -25.18 14.48
C ARG A 511 1.78 -25.81 15.40
N ILE A 512 1.37 -26.71 16.28
CA ILE A 512 2.25 -27.37 17.26
C ILE A 512 2.12 -28.88 17.02
N VAL A 513 3.11 -29.46 16.38
CA VAL A 513 3.38 -30.88 16.45
C VAL A 513 4.47 -31.14 17.49
#